data_726a73b3f47d72404558b5e18cdc98ef
#
_entry.id   726a73b3f47d72404558b5e18cdc98ef
#
_cell.length_a   1.000
_cell.length_b   1.000
_cell.length_c   1.000
_cell.angle_alpha   90.00
_cell.angle_beta   90.00
_cell.angle_gamma   90.00
#
_symmetry.space_group_name_H-M   'P 1'
#
loop_
_entity.id
_entity.type
_entity.pdbx_description
1 polymer ?
#
loop_
_entity_poly.entity_id
_entity_poly.type
_entity_poly.pdbx_seq_one_letter_code
_entity_poly.pdbx_strand_id
1 'polypeptide(L)'
;RIPYRNTEGKRQYILFPGIEDVREGVESVSLEAVSDCGLPIYYYVKEGPAELQDNRLVFTKIPPRSKFPVKVTVVAWQYGIAGQVQTAEPVERSFFITK
;
A
#
# COMPACT_ATOMS: atom_id res chain seq x y z
N ARG A 1 -6.52 -0.65 7.34
CA ARG A 1 -7.92 -1.07 7.39
C ARG A 1 -8.85 0.09 7.05
N ILE A 2 -9.84 -0.17 6.20
CA ILE A 2 -10.77 0.87 5.76
C ILE A 2 -11.83 1.08 6.84
N PRO A 3 -11.90 2.28 7.44
CA PRO A 3 -12.80 2.51 8.57
C PRO A 3 -14.27 2.66 8.16
N TYR A 4 -14.54 2.99 6.91
CA TYR A 4 -15.88 3.36 6.49
C TYR A 4 -16.02 3.20 4.98
N ARG A 5 -17.15 2.63 4.55
CA ARG A 5 -17.42 2.46 3.12
C ARG A 5 -18.56 3.37 2.70
N ASN A 6 -18.27 4.34 1.86
CA ASN A 6 -19.25 5.24 1.31
C ASN A 6 -19.63 4.78 -0.10
N THR A 7 -20.92 4.55 -0.35
CA THR A 7 -21.41 4.06 -1.63
C THR A 7 -22.14 5.12 -2.45
N GLU A 8 -22.12 6.37 -1.98
CA GLU A 8 -22.80 7.47 -2.64
C GLU A 8 -21.84 8.38 -3.36
N GLY A 9 -22.27 8.86 -4.54
CA GLY A 9 -21.52 9.82 -5.30
C GLY A 9 -20.74 9.19 -6.44
N LYS A 10 -19.75 9.93 -6.90
CA LYS A 10 -18.91 9.52 -8.03
C LYS A 10 -17.99 8.39 -7.64
N ARG A 11 -17.84 7.41 -8.51
CA ARG A 11 -16.90 6.32 -8.29
C ARG A 11 -15.48 6.82 -8.43
N GLN A 12 -14.58 6.26 -7.63
CA GLN A 12 -13.15 6.46 -7.78
C GLN A 12 -12.42 5.13 -7.84
N TYR A 13 -11.29 5.13 -8.52
CA TYR A 13 -10.46 3.95 -8.68
C TYR A 13 -9.03 4.30 -8.30
N ILE A 14 -8.34 3.34 -7.71
CA ILE A 14 -6.95 3.51 -7.31
C ILE A 14 -6.07 2.84 -8.35
N LEU A 15 -5.14 3.60 -8.90
CA LEU A 15 -4.08 3.07 -9.75
C LEU A 15 -2.84 2.90 -8.86
N PHE A 16 -2.48 1.66 -8.61
CA PHE A 16 -1.35 1.31 -7.76
C PHE A 16 -0.35 0.48 -8.59
N PRO A 17 0.72 1.11 -9.09
CA PRO A 17 1.70 0.38 -9.91
C PRO A 17 2.33 -0.77 -9.12
N GLY A 18 2.71 -1.82 -9.83
CA GLY A 18 3.42 -2.93 -9.22
C GLY A 18 4.72 -2.46 -8.59
N ILE A 19 5.12 -3.10 -7.51
CA ILE A 19 6.34 -2.79 -6.78
C ILE A 19 7.37 -3.85 -7.13
N GLU A 20 8.56 -3.42 -7.55
CA GLU A 20 9.62 -4.35 -7.90
C GLU A 20 10.21 -4.98 -6.65
N ASP A 21 10.71 -6.21 -6.79
CA ASP A 21 11.42 -6.87 -5.71
C ASP A 21 12.66 -6.06 -5.37
N VAL A 22 13.03 -6.11 -4.09
CA VAL A 22 14.21 -5.40 -3.60
C VAL A 22 15.18 -6.38 -2.95
N ARG A 23 16.42 -5.97 -2.86
CA ARG A 23 17.43 -6.78 -2.16
C ARG A 23 17.46 -6.41 -0.69
N GLU A 24 17.85 -7.37 0.12
CA GLU A 24 18.13 -7.13 1.54
C GLU A 24 19.11 -5.97 1.67
N GLY A 25 18.84 -5.05 2.57
CA GLY A 25 19.66 -3.85 2.77
C GLY A 25 19.10 -2.58 2.16
N VAL A 26 18.13 -2.69 1.26
CA VAL A 26 17.42 -1.51 0.77
C VAL A 26 16.61 -0.93 1.93
N GLU A 27 16.70 0.38 2.15
CA GLU A 27 16.09 1.01 3.32
C GLU A 27 14.61 1.29 3.15
N SER A 28 14.22 1.73 1.96
CA SER A 28 12.82 2.13 1.72
C SER A 28 12.51 2.16 0.24
N VAL A 29 11.20 2.18 -0.05
CA VAL A 29 10.70 2.41 -1.42
C VAL A 29 9.57 3.43 -1.35
N SER A 30 9.42 4.23 -2.40
CA SER A 30 8.30 5.17 -2.53
C SER A 30 7.08 4.43 -3.04
N LEU A 31 5.91 4.76 -2.48
CA LEU A 31 4.64 4.22 -2.93
C LEU A 31 3.95 5.28 -3.79
N GLU A 32 3.50 4.89 -4.97
CA GLU A 32 3.03 5.87 -5.97
C GLU A 32 1.63 5.58 -6.47
N ALA A 33 0.76 5.13 -5.58
CA ALA A 33 -0.65 4.96 -5.93
C ALA A 33 -1.33 6.32 -6.05
N VAL A 34 -2.29 6.41 -6.96
CA VAL A 34 -3.09 7.62 -7.14
C VAL A 34 -4.56 7.24 -7.25
N SER A 35 -5.42 8.18 -6.84
CA SER A 35 -6.86 8.09 -7.10
C SER A 35 -7.14 8.84 -8.40
N ASP A 36 -8.01 8.29 -9.24
CA ASP A 36 -8.42 8.98 -10.47
C ASP A 36 -9.24 10.24 -10.18
N CYS A 37 -9.67 10.43 -8.94
CA CYS A 37 -10.33 11.66 -8.50
C CYS A 37 -9.36 12.65 -7.83
N GLY A 38 -8.08 12.33 -7.78
CA GLY A 38 -7.07 13.22 -7.18
C GLY A 38 -7.06 13.24 -5.66
N LEU A 39 -7.78 12.33 -5.01
CA LEU A 39 -7.79 12.27 -3.54
C LEU A 39 -6.52 11.61 -3.03
N PRO A 40 -6.08 11.96 -1.81
CA PRO A 40 -4.86 11.36 -1.26
C PRO A 40 -5.05 9.87 -0.98
N ILE A 41 -4.03 9.10 -1.28
CA ILE A 41 -4.07 7.65 -1.04
C ILE A 41 -3.42 7.35 0.30
N TYR A 42 -4.05 6.45 1.04
CA TYR A 42 -3.53 5.93 2.29
C TYR A 42 -3.12 4.48 2.09
N TYR A 43 -2.20 4.02 2.93
CA TYR A 43 -1.65 2.67 2.82
C TYR A 43 -1.66 1.98 4.16
N TYR A 44 -1.65 0.66 4.14
CA TYR A 44 -1.25 -0.11 5.32
C TYR A 44 -0.46 -1.35 4.87
N VAL A 45 0.38 -1.84 5.76
CA VAL A 45 1.16 -3.05 5.50
C VAL A 45 0.33 -4.24 5.97
N LYS A 46 -0.02 -5.11 5.04
CA LYS A 46 -0.81 -6.30 5.36
C LYS A 46 0.09 -7.43 5.87
N GLU A 47 1.29 -7.55 5.32
CA GLU A 47 2.28 -8.51 5.81
C GLU A 47 3.68 -8.07 5.43
N GLY A 48 4.66 -8.55 6.20
CA GLY A 48 6.06 -8.33 5.91
C GLY A 48 6.75 -7.34 6.84
N PRO A 49 8.08 -7.36 6.89
CA PRO A 49 8.87 -6.51 7.80
C PRO A 49 9.03 -5.09 7.24
N ALA A 50 7.97 -4.33 7.32
CA ALA A 50 7.96 -2.97 6.79
C ALA A 50 6.92 -2.14 7.54
N GLU A 51 7.13 -0.84 7.57
CA GLU A 51 6.18 0.10 8.15
C GLU A 51 6.11 1.35 7.29
N LEU A 52 5.08 2.14 7.49
CA LEU A 52 4.82 3.30 6.65
C LEU A 52 5.30 4.57 7.31
N GLN A 53 5.92 5.42 6.50
CA GLN A 53 6.25 6.79 6.86
C GLN A 53 5.74 7.66 5.71
N ASP A 54 4.56 8.21 5.88
CA ASP A 54 3.82 8.94 4.84
C ASP A 54 3.58 8.02 3.63
N ASN A 55 4.12 8.35 2.47
CA ASN A 55 3.99 7.53 1.28
C ASN A 55 5.25 6.69 0.99
N ARG A 56 6.10 6.51 2.00
CA ARG A 56 7.28 5.65 1.87
C ARG A 56 7.08 4.39 2.70
N LEU A 57 7.51 3.30 2.14
CA LEU A 57 7.54 2.01 2.83
C LEU A 57 8.97 1.80 3.34
N VAL A 58 9.14 1.81 4.65
CA VAL A 58 10.45 1.68 5.28
C VAL A 58 10.59 0.25 5.80
N PHE A 59 11.67 -0.42 5.41
CA PHE A 59 11.87 -1.80 5.84
C PHE A 59 12.38 -1.85 7.27
N THR A 60 11.83 -2.80 8.03
CA THR A 60 12.23 -3.02 9.42
C THR A 60 13.17 -4.22 9.47
N LYS A 61 13.66 -4.53 10.65
CA LYS A 61 14.58 -5.63 10.83
C LYS A 61 13.94 -6.96 10.43
N ILE A 62 14.63 -7.70 9.59
CA ILE A 62 14.18 -9.04 9.19
C ILE A 62 14.64 -10.01 10.26
N PRO A 63 13.74 -10.87 10.80
CA PRO A 63 14.15 -11.84 11.81
C PRO A 63 15.27 -12.74 11.31
N PRO A 64 16.25 -13.09 12.16
CA PRO A 64 17.47 -13.78 11.70
C PRO A 64 17.23 -15.15 11.05
N ARG A 65 16.13 -15.80 11.33
CA ARG A 65 15.82 -17.13 10.75
C ARG A 65 14.81 -17.07 9.62
N SER A 66 14.55 -15.90 9.09
CA SER A 66 13.60 -15.73 7.98
C SER A 66 14.14 -16.43 6.74
N LYS A 67 13.22 -17.06 6.02
CA LYS A 67 13.54 -17.66 4.73
C LYS A 67 13.34 -16.64 3.63
N PHE A 68 14.30 -16.53 2.76
CA PHE A 68 14.20 -15.65 1.59
C PHE A 68 13.67 -16.40 0.38
N PRO A 69 12.94 -15.72 -0.50
CA PRO A 69 12.58 -14.30 -0.42
C PRO A 69 11.49 -14.04 0.64
N VAL A 70 11.50 -12.84 1.20
CA VAL A 70 10.53 -12.44 2.23
C VAL A 70 9.43 -11.63 1.57
N LYS A 71 8.19 -12.04 1.73
CA LYS A 71 7.05 -11.39 1.09
C LYS A 71 6.61 -10.15 1.86
N VAL A 72 6.33 -9.09 1.13
CA VAL A 72 5.76 -7.85 1.68
C VAL A 72 4.51 -7.51 0.88
N THR A 73 3.41 -7.23 1.56
CA THR A 73 2.15 -6.87 0.92
C THR A 73 1.66 -5.54 1.49
N VAL A 74 1.37 -4.60 0.59
CA VAL A 74 0.89 -3.26 0.95
C VAL A 74 -0.47 -3.05 0.29
N VAL A 75 -1.39 -2.44 1.03
CA VAL A 75 -2.73 -2.13 0.53
C VAL A 75 -2.87 -0.62 0.44
N ALA A 76 -3.30 -0.14 -0.73
CA ALA A 76 -3.66 1.25 -0.95
C ALA A 76 -5.17 1.40 -0.83
N TRP A 77 -5.62 2.44 -0.15
CA TRP A 77 -7.04 2.66 0.06
C TRP A 77 -7.37 4.15 0.13
N GLN A 78 -8.67 4.45 -0.09
CA GLN A 78 -9.20 5.82 -0.03
C GLN A 78 -10.68 5.73 0.37
N TYR A 79 -11.04 6.38 1.48
CA TYR A 79 -12.39 6.24 2.04
C TYR A 79 -13.46 7.07 1.30
N GLY A 80 -13.06 7.98 0.41
CA GLY A 80 -14.01 8.81 -0.34
C GLY A 80 -14.44 10.06 0.41
N ILE A 81 -15.47 10.69 -0.12
CA ILE A 81 -16.09 11.89 0.49
C ILE A 81 -17.58 11.64 0.55
N ALA A 82 -18.15 11.68 1.75
CA ALA A 82 -19.55 11.37 1.96
C ALA A 82 -20.45 12.19 1.01
N GLY A 83 -21.32 11.49 0.27
CA GLY A 83 -22.25 12.10 -0.67
C GLY A 83 -21.64 12.62 -1.96
N GLN A 84 -20.31 12.57 -2.11
CA GLN A 84 -19.63 13.14 -3.28
C GLN A 84 -18.78 12.13 -4.03
N VAL A 85 -17.95 11.36 -3.32
CA VAL A 85 -17.05 10.39 -3.93
C VAL A 85 -17.13 9.09 -3.13
N GLN A 86 -17.33 7.99 -3.83
CA GLN A 86 -17.45 6.68 -3.19
C GLN A 86 -16.09 6.21 -2.65
N THR A 87 -16.15 5.35 -1.64
CA THR A 87 -14.97 4.64 -1.17
C THR A 87 -14.41 3.79 -2.30
N ALA A 88 -13.10 3.88 -2.53
CA ALA A 88 -12.47 3.08 -3.57
C ALA A 88 -12.32 1.63 -3.13
N GLU A 89 -12.38 0.70 -4.08
CA GLU A 89 -11.96 -0.66 -3.80
C GLU A 89 -10.46 -0.64 -3.49
N PRO A 90 -10.04 -1.25 -2.37
CA PRO A 90 -8.61 -1.30 -2.03
C PRO A 90 -7.84 -2.09 -3.08
N VAL A 91 -6.61 -1.68 -3.32
CA VAL A 91 -5.73 -2.39 -4.25
C VAL A 91 -4.48 -2.79 -3.48
N GLU A 92 -4.15 -4.07 -3.52
CA GLU A 92 -2.95 -4.54 -2.86
C GLU A 92 -1.88 -4.91 -3.87
N ARG A 93 -0.61 -4.73 -3.46
CA ARG A 93 0.55 -5.16 -4.23
C ARG A 93 1.49 -5.91 -3.31
N SER A 94 2.04 -6.97 -3.84
CA SER A 94 3.02 -7.78 -3.13
C SER A 94 4.33 -7.78 -3.90
N PHE A 95 5.42 -7.85 -3.16
CA PHE A 95 6.75 -7.98 -3.74
C PHE A 95 7.62 -8.73 -2.73
N PHE A 96 8.85 -9.02 -3.12
CA PHE A 96 9.73 -9.82 -2.27
C PHE A 96 11.03 -9.10 -1.98
N ILE A 97 11.53 -9.31 -0.75
CA ILE A 97 12.87 -8.92 -0.38
C ILE A 97 13.75 -10.13 -0.66
N THR A 98 14.71 -9.99 -1.54
CA THR A 98 15.63 -11.06 -1.90
C THR A 98 16.95 -10.91 -1.15
N LYS A 99 17.65 -12.01 -1.00
CA LYS A 99 18.93 -12.01 -0.32
C LYS A 99 20.06 -11.46 -1.17
#